data_15bf3f076b5c8d8679ba223d52c59712
#
_entry.id   15bf3f076b5c8d8679ba223d52c59712
#
_cell.length_a   1.000
_cell.length_b   1.000
_cell.length_c   1.000
_cell.angle_alpha   90.00
_cell.angle_beta   90.00
_cell.angle_gamma   90.00
#
_symmetry.space_group_name_H-M   'P 1'
#
loop_
_entity.id
_entity.type
_entity.pdbx_description
1 polymer ?
#
loop_
_entity_poly.entity_id
_entity_poly.type
_entity_poly.pdbx_seq_one_letter_code
_entity_poly.pdbx_strand_id
1 'polypeptide(L)'
;SQPMYVLVSDEIAERIGGNVMGKRFEIDDAPGQALTIGGVFKKLPDNTEQSYDIIVSLSSISKFMWDGTHMLTGNDRYQSFVKVSPGTTEAQLEAGMRQMIDKHFPVNDLKKAGVELTFTFHKLLNVHMEDDMAKRMALILSFIAFVLIFTAVMNYILIVISSIVNRTKEMAVRKCYGASGKDIQGMALSEVGTHVTVALALVVLLILGFQGIIKELIGTGVRSLFLSTGMWAICLTVIVVLISTGIATGWFLGRIPVAAVFRSIREARRLWKLGLLFFQFTAISFLASLLLVVGKQYD
;
A
#
# COMPACT_ATOMS: atom_id res chain seq x y z
N SER A 1 -26.16 7.70 26.81
CA SER A 1 -25.07 6.85 27.29
C SER A 1 -24.92 7.02 28.81
N GLN A 2 -24.80 5.94 29.53
CA GLN A 2 -24.52 5.98 30.98
C GLN A 2 -23.02 6.11 31.17
N PRO A 3 -22.53 6.93 32.12
CA PRO A 3 -21.13 7.03 32.44
C PRO A 3 -20.60 5.71 33.01
N MET A 4 -19.30 5.43 32.82
CA MET A 4 -18.60 4.24 33.28
C MET A 4 -19.06 2.92 32.64
N TYR A 5 -19.73 2.98 31.48
CA TYR A 5 -20.06 1.83 30.66
C TYR A 5 -19.18 1.76 29.41
N VAL A 6 -18.82 0.54 29.03
CA VAL A 6 -18.01 0.25 27.86
C VAL A 6 -18.64 -0.81 26.98
N LEU A 7 -18.36 -0.75 25.70
CA LEU A 7 -18.55 -1.83 24.75
C LEU A 7 -17.18 -2.46 24.46
N VAL A 8 -17.13 -3.77 24.38
CA VAL A 8 -15.92 -4.52 24.01
C VAL A 8 -16.14 -5.27 22.70
N SER A 9 -15.07 -5.48 21.94
CA SER A 9 -15.15 -6.31 20.74
C SER A 9 -15.42 -7.77 21.09
N ASP A 10 -16.00 -8.52 20.17
CA ASP A 10 -16.22 -9.96 20.30
C ASP A 10 -14.89 -10.71 20.53
N GLU A 11 -13.80 -10.29 19.89
CA GLU A 11 -12.47 -10.85 20.09
C GLU A 11 -11.98 -10.68 21.55
N ILE A 12 -12.15 -9.49 22.13
CA ILE A 12 -11.82 -9.25 23.55
C ILE A 12 -12.75 -10.04 24.46
N ALA A 13 -14.05 -10.10 24.12
CA ALA A 13 -15.02 -10.85 24.92
C ALA A 13 -14.66 -12.34 24.97
N GLU A 14 -14.25 -12.96 23.87
CA GLU A 14 -13.78 -14.35 23.83
C GLU A 14 -12.52 -14.55 24.65
N ARG A 15 -11.54 -13.65 24.56
CA ARG A 15 -10.27 -13.71 25.33
C ARG A 15 -10.49 -13.65 26.84
N ILE A 16 -11.53 -12.97 27.33
CA ILE A 16 -11.86 -12.82 28.75
C ILE A 16 -12.80 -13.93 29.26
N GLY A 17 -13.21 -14.87 28.37
CA GLY A 17 -14.01 -16.04 28.74
C GLY A 17 -15.48 -16.00 28.33
N GLY A 18 -15.83 -15.26 27.26
CA GLY A 18 -17.09 -15.29 26.54
C GLY A 18 -18.26 -14.56 27.20
N ASN A 19 -18.62 -14.89 28.43
CA ASN A 19 -19.69 -14.18 29.15
C ASN A 19 -19.13 -12.99 29.94
N VAL A 20 -19.10 -11.82 29.31
CA VAL A 20 -18.44 -10.62 29.84
C VAL A 20 -19.43 -9.54 30.29
N MET A 21 -20.72 -9.68 30.01
CA MET A 21 -21.74 -8.68 30.36
C MET A 21 -21.76 -8.43 31.87
N GLY A 22 -21.71 -7.17 32.27
CA GLY A 22 -21.72 -6.73 33.65
C GLY A 22 -20.42 -6.94 34.43
N LYS A 23 -19.39 -7.58 33.84
CA LYS A 23 -18.04 -7.64 34.42
C LYS A 23 -17.46 -6.24 34.51
N ARG A 24 -16.61 -6.03 35.56
CA ARG A 24 -15.92 -4.76 35.78
C ARG A 24 -14.42 -4.96 35.61
N PHE A 25 -13.78 -3.93 35.11
CA PHE A 25 -12.32 -3.84 35.02
C PHE A 25 -11.88 -2.40 35.26
N GLU A 26 -10.64 -2.22 35.63
CA GLU A 26 -10.00 -0.92 35.82
C GLU A 26 -8.90 -0.73 34.80
N ILE A 27 -8.60 0.52 34.49
CA ILE A 27 -7.46 0.88 33.65
C ILE A 27 -6.30 1.19 34.60
N ASP A 28 -5.11 0.64 34.31
CA ASP A 28 -3.93 0.80 35.16
C ASP A 28 -3.58 2.27 35.43
N ASP A 29 -3.79 3.15 34.45
CA ASP A 29 -3.54 4.59 34.56
C ASP A 29 -4.61 5.35 35.38
N ALA A 30 -5.71 4.69 35.78
CA ALA A 30 -6.81 5.30 36.53
C ALA A 30 -7.35 4.34 37.60
N PRO A 31 -6.55 4.02 38.64
CA PRO A 31 -6.94 3.10 39.69
C PRO A 31 -8.15 3.65 40.48
N GLY A 32 -9.08 2.77 40.84
CA GLY A 32 -10.32 3.12 41.53
C GLY A 32 -11.46 3.56 40.61
N GLN A 33 -11.25 3.63 39.29
CA GLN A 33 -12.25 3.97 38.28
C GLN A 33 -12.71 2.70 37.55
N ALA A 34 -13.63 1.95 38.15
CA ALA A 34 -14.12 0.71 37.54
C ALA A 34 -15.10 0.98 36.37
N LEU A 35 -14.80 0.41 35.21
CA LEU A 35 -15.65 0.39 34.03
C LEU A 35 -16.47 -0.89 33.98
N THR A 36 -17.74 -0.79 33.58
CA THR A 36 -18.64 -1.93 33.48
C THR A 36 -18.89 -2.27 31.99
N ILE A 37 -18.73 -3.54 31.62
CA ILE A 37 -19.03 -4.00 30.26
C ILE A 37 -20.54 -4.04 30.07
N GLY A 38 -21.04 -3.14 29.23
CA GLY A 38 -22.47 -2.99 28.94
C GLY A 38 -22.90 -3.63 27.63
N GLY A 39 -21.96 -4.11 26.82
CA GLY A 39 -22.27 -4.77 25.55
C GLY A 39 -21.04 -5.29 24.82
N VAL A 40 -21.29 -6.15 23.84
CA VAL A 40 -20.29 -6.69 22.94
C VAL A 40 -20.63 -6.25 21.52
N PHE A 41 -19.66 -5.77 20.75
CA PHE A 41 -19.82 -5.43 19.34
C PHE A 41 -18.93 -6.31 18.49
N LYS A 42 -19.34 -6.52 17.24
CA LYS A 42 -18.51 -7.25 16.28
C LYS A 42 -17.31 -6.40 15.90
N LYS A 43 -16.10 -6.97 15.99
CA LYS A 43 -14.88 -6.29 15.61
C LYS A 43 -15.00 -5.70 14.19
N LEU A 44 -14.58 -4.48 14.04
CA LEU A 44 -14.56 -3.81 12.75
C LEU A 44 -13.51 -4.46 11.84
N PRO A 45 -13.72 -4.44 10.52
CA PRO A 45 -12.76 -5.01 9.57
C PRO A 45 -11.39 -4.32 9.66
N ASP A 46 -10.31 -5.06 9.39
CA ASP A 46 -8.93 -4.55 9.43
C ASP A 46 -8.65 -3.42 8.42
N ASN A 47 -9.54 -3.22 7.44
CA ASN A 47 -9.44 -2.15 6.43
C ASN A 47 -10.19 -0.86 6.82
N THR A 48 -10.42 -0.64 8.10
CA THR A 48 -11.01 0.61 8.62
C THR A 48 -10.02 1.33 9.54
N GLU A 49 -10.02 2.66 9.50
CA GLU A 49 -9.27 3.48 10.45
C GLU A 49 -9.89 3.46 11.85
N GLN A 50 -11.17 3.09 11.93
CA GLN A 50 -11.93 3.00 13.17
C GLN A 50 -11.76 1.62 13.80
N SER A 51 -10.51 1.21 14.09
CA SER A 51 -10.22 -0.08 14.72
C SER A 51 -10.13 0.10 16.23
N TYR A 52 -11.22 -0.19 16.92
CA TYR A 52 -11.29 -0.12 18.40
C TYR A 52 -11.60 -1.49 18.95
N ASP A 53 -10.93 -1.86 20.03
CA ASP A 53 -11.24 -3.06 20.81
C ASP A 53 -12.18 -2.75 21.96
N ILE A 54 -12.11 -1.51 22.48
CA ILE A 54 -12.95 -1.04 23.59
C ILE A 54 -13.47 0.36 23.27
N ILE A 55 -14.75 0.54 23.39
CA ILE A 55 -15.43 1.83 23.22
C ILE A 55 -16.01 2.27 24.56
N VAL A 56 -15.50 3.37 25.09
CA VAL A 56 -15.94 3.94 26.36
C VAL A 56 -17.02 5.00 26.11
N SER A 57 -18.02 5.09 26.98
CA SER A 57 -19.03 6.14 26.90
C SER A 57 -18.35 7.52 27.02
N LEU A 58 -18.65 8.44 26.10
CA LEU A 58 -18.12 9.80 26.09
C LEU A 58 -18.35 10.53 27.42
N SER A 59 -19.50 10.28 28.06
CA SER A 59 -19.84 10.84 29.39
C SER A 59 -18.91 10.38 30.53
N SER A 60 -18.05 9.38 30.27
CA SER A 60 -17.07 8.90 31.23
C SER A 60 -15.77 9.70 31.23
N ILE A 61 -15.48 10.45 30.16
CA ILE A 61 -14.20 11.15 29.99
C ILE A 61 -13.88 12.06 31.17
N SER A 62 -14.85 12.82 31.67
CA SER A 62 -14.70 13.72 32.81
C SER A 62 -14.31 13.02 34.12
N LYS A 63 -14.43 11.70 34.19
CA LYS A 63 -14.01 10.90 35.34
C LYS A 63 -12.52 10.50 35.27
N PHE A 64 -11.95 10.47 34.08
CA PHE A 64 -10.57 10.07 33.84
C PHE A 64 -9.63 11.25 33.63
N MET A 65 -10.12 12.27 32.92
CA MET A 65 -9.31 13.45 32.56
C MET A 65 -10.20 14.65 32.36
N TRP A 66 -9.59 15.81 32.26
CA TRP A 66 -10.26 17.01 31.77
C TRP A 66 -10.77 16.79 30.34
N ASP A 67 -12.07 16.91 30.15
CA ASP A 67 -12.73 16.57 28.89
C ASP A 67 -12.66 17.68 27.83
N GLY A 68 -12.46 18.95 28.25
CA GLY A 68 -12.38 20.09 27.35
C GLY A 68 -13.65 20.36 26.55
N THR A 69 -14.79 19.73 26.88
CA THR A 69 -16.04 19.85 26.11
C THR A 69 -16.65 21.25 26.15
N HIS A 70 -16.24 22.07 27.12
CA HIS A 70 -16.68 23.46 27.24
C HIS A 70 -15.82 24.45 26.44
N MET A 71 -14.69 23.99 25.87
CA MET A 71 -13.79 24.84 25.08
C MET A 71 -13.93 24.50 23.60
N LEU A 72 -14.64 25.36 22.88
CA LEU A 72 -14.88 25.20 21.45
C LEU A 72 -13.63 25.46 20.58
N THR A 73 -12.64 26.18 21.10
CA THR A 73 -11.48 26.65 20.32
C THR A 73 -10.14 26.14 20.79
N GLY A 74 -10.10 25.33 21.84
CA GLY A 74 -8.84 24.89 22.46
C GLY A 74 -8.66 23.38 22.53
N ASN A 75 -9.47 22.60 21.84
CA ASN A 75 -9.43 21.16 21.95
C ASN A 75 -9.54 20.47 20.58
N ASP A 76 -8.45 19.89 20.14
CA ASP A 76 -8.30 19.13 18.88
C ASP A 76 -8.43 17.61 19.04
N ARG A 77 -8.81 17.12 20.23
CA ARG A 77 -8.87 15.69 20.55
C ARG A 77 -10.08 14.97 19.98
N TYR A 78 -11.13 15.72 19.60
CA TYR A 78 -12.38 15.12 19.17
C TYR A 78 -12.49 15.06 17.65
N GLN A 79 -12.79 13.86 17.16
CA GLN A 79 -13.26 13.67 15.79
C GLN A 79 -14.79 13.57 15.80
N SER A 80 -15.43 14.30 14.92
CA SER A 80 -16.88 14.33 14.84
C SER A 80 -17.35 13.75 13.51
N PHE A 81 -18.34 12.86 13.58
CA PHE A 81 -18.97 12.27 12.41
C PHE A 81 -20.42 12.74 12.30
N VAL A 82 -20.84 13.14 11.11
CA VAL A 82 -22.19 13.64 10.85
C VAL A 82 -22.87 12.71 9.85
N LYS A 83 -24.04 12.23 10.21
CA LYS A 83 -24.90 11.52 9.27
C LYS A 83 -25.75 12.53 8.50
N VAL A 84 -25.59 12.57 7.20
CA VAL A 84 -26.26 13.53 6.32
C VAL A 84 -27.52 12.92 5.72
N SER A 85 -28.56 13.71 5.54
CA SER A 85 -29.77 13.26 4.85
C SER A 85 -29.49 12.99 3.36
N PRO A 86 -30.16 12.00 2.75
CA PRO A 86 -30.03 11.77 1.32
C PRO A 86 -30.34 13.03 0.50
N GLY A 87 -29.49 13.34 -0.47
CA GLY A 87 -29.67 14.49 -1.34
C GLY A 87 -29.08 15.82 -0.83
N THR A 88 -28.49 15.85 0.37
CA THR A 88 -27.78 17.03 0.87
C THR A 88 -26.51 17.26 0.04
N THR A 89 -26.36 18.48 -0.47
CA THR A 89 -25.16 18.86 -1.24
C THR A 89 -24.05 19.39 -0.32
N GLU A 90 -22.82 19.33 -0.78
CA GLU A 90 -21.64 19.85 -0.06
C GLU A 90 -21.78 21.33 0.25
N ALA A 91 -22.30 22.13 -0.70
CA ALA A 91 -22.59 23.55 -0.51
C ALA A 91 -23.59 23.84 0.63
N GLN A 92 -24.60 22.96 0.79
CA GLN A 92 -25.56 23.08 1.90
C GLN A 92 -24.90 22.76 3.25
N LEU A 93 -24.01 21.76 3.28
CA LEU A 93 -23.24 21.44 4.50
C LEU A 93 -22.31 22.58 4.90
N GLU A 94 -21.58 23.15 3.93
CA GLU A 94 -20.71 24.30 4.18
C GLU A 94 -21.50 25.53 4.68
N ALA A 95 -22.65 25.83 4.06
CA ALA A 95 -23.50 26.94 4.50
C ALA A 95 -24.01 26.73 5.93
N GLY A 96 -24.45 25.51 6.25
CA GLY A 96 -24.87 25.17 7.61
C GLY A 96 -23.74 25.27 8.63
N MET A 97 -22.53 24.84 8.24
CA MET A 97 -21.36 24.93 9.09
C MET A 97 -20.96 26.38 9.35
N ARG A 98 -20.98 27.25 8.34
CA ARG A 98 -20.71 28.69 8.53
C ARG A 98 -21.71 29.32 9.50
N GLN A 99 -23.00 29.01 9.37
CA GLN A 99 -24.00 29.49 10.32
C GLN A 99 -23.74 28.99 11.75
N MET A 100 -23.32 27.76 11.91
CA MET A 100 -22.96 27.18 13.20
C MET A 100 -21.75 27.89 13.80
N ILE A 101 -20.70 28.14 13.00
CA ILE A 101 -19.50 28.86 13.43
C ILE A 101 -19.87 30.27 13.88
N ASP A 102 -20.62 31.03 13.08
CA ASP A 102 -21.03 32.39 13.39
C ASP A 102 -21.87 32.48 14.66
N LYS A 103 -22.68 31.45 14.93
CA LYS A 103 -23.59 31.43 16.09
C LYS A 103 -22.88 31.01 17.39
N HIS A 104 -21.91 30.10 17.33
CA HIS A 104 -21.37 29.42 18.52
C HIS A 104 -19.92 29.78 18.82
N PHE A 105 -19.17 30.29 17.86
CA PHE A 105 -17.76 30.67 18.04
C PHE A 105 -17.57 32.17 18.11
N PRO A 106 -16.61 32.68 18.91
CA PRO A 106 -16.27 34.09 18.99
C PRO A 106 -15.45 34.52 17.76
N VAL A 107 -16.05 34.51 16.59
CA VAL A 107 -15.39 34.73 15.29
C VAL A 107 -14.63 36.05 15.24
N ASN A 108 -15.18 37.14 15.86
CA ASN A 108 -14.53 38.44 15.88
C ASN A 108 -13.25 38.46 16.71
N ASP A 109 -13.23 37.73 17.81
CA ASP A 109 -12.04 37.70 18.69
C ASP A 109 -10.98 36.75 18.10
N LEU A 110 -11.39 35.66 17.44
CA LEU A 110 -10.48 34.78 16.68
C LEU A 110 -9.80 35.55 15.53
N LYS A 111 -10.54 36.33 14.75
CA LYS A 111 -9.98 37.16 13.68
C LYS A 111 -9.00 38.21 14.21
N LYS A 112 -9.27 38.85 15.36
CA LYS A 112 -8.31 39.76 16.00
C LYS A 112 -7.04 39.07 16.45
N ALA A 113 -7.15 37.79 16.85
CA ALA A 113 -6.01 36.93 17.19
C ALA A 113 -5.28 36.35 15.97
N GLY A 114 -5.72 36.69 14.74
CA GLY A 114 -5.13 36.14 13.50
C GLY A 114 -5.49 34.69 13.22
N VAL A 115 -6.54 34.17 13.85
CA VAL A 115 -6.99 32.77 13.68
C VAL A 115 -8.23 32.78 12.77
N GLU A 116 -8.14 32.05 11.67
CA GLU A 116 -9.27 31.76 10.80
C GLU A 116 -9.71 30.31 11.02
N LEU A 117 -10.98 30.13 11.43
CA LEU A 117 -11.54 28.82 11.71
C LEU A 117 -12.32 28.34 10.49
N THR A 118 -11.86 27.26 9.89
CA THR A 118 -12.53 26.58 8.76
C THR A 118 -12.75 25.13 9.09
N PHE A 119 -13.96 24.63 8.80
CA PHE A 119 -14.27 23.21 8.90
C PHE A 119 -14.58 22.68 7.50
N THR A 120 -13.92 21.62 7.12
CA THR A 120 -14.14 20.90 5.86
C THR A 120 -14.83 19.57 6.13
N PHE A 121 -15.75 19.20 5.23
CA PHE A 121 -16.40 17.90 5.30
C PHE A 121 -15.70 16.90 4.38
N HIS A 122 -15.31 15.78 4.94
CA HIS A 122 -14.72 14.69 4.20
C HIS A 122 -15.64 13.47 4.24
N LYS A 123 -15.82 12.80 3.11
CA LYS A 123 -16.56 11.53 3.08
C LYS A 123 -15.78 10.49 3.86
N LEU A 124 -16.44 9.79 4.79
CA LEU A 124 -15.81 8.78 5.64
C LEU A 124 -15.00 7.74 4.85
N LEU A 125 -15.47 7.38 3.65
CA LEU A 125 -14.76 6.45 2.75
C LEU A 125 -13.46 7.01 2.17
N ASN A 126 -13.30 8.32 2.16
CA ASN A 126 -12.15 9.00 1.54
C ASN A 126 -11.18 9.58 2.56
N VAL A 127 -11.51 9.60 3.85
CA VAL A 127 -10.71 10.25 4.91
C VAL A 127 -9.25 9.80 4.83
N HIS A 128 -8.99 8.49 4.74
CA HIS A 128 -7.65 7.95 4.62
C HIS A 128 -6.90 8.44 3.37
N MET A 129 -7.60 8.50 2.23
CA MET A 129 -7.01 8.94 0.97
C MET A 129 -6.82 10.47 0.88
N GLU A 130 -7.47 11.23 1.76
CA GLU A 130 -7.38 12.69 1.82
C GLU A 130 -6.34 13.16 2.84
N ASP A 131 -5.89 12.28 3.74
CA ASP A 131 -4.78 12.57 4.65
C ASP A 131 -3.47 12.79 3.88
N ASP A 132 -2.87 13.95 4.08
CA ASP A 132 -1.63 14.35 3.41
C ASP A 132 -0.45 13.45 3.78
N MET A 133 -0.43 12.91 4.99
CA MET A 133 0.61 11.97 5.43
C MET A 133 0.46 10.63 4.72
N ALA A 134 -0.75 10.11 4.62
CA ALA A 134 -1.05 8.88 3.89
C ALA A 134 -0.71 9.01 2.40
N LYS A 135 -1.05 10.16 1.77
CA LYS A 135 -0.68 10.47 0.37
C LYS A 135 0.83 10.48 0.16
N ARG A 136 1.57 11.15 1.04
CA ARG A 136 3.05 11.23 0.96
C ARG A 136 3.67 9.85 1.13
N MET A 137 3.21 9.05 2.10
CA MET A 137 3.68 7.67 2.29
C MET A 137 3.35 6.80 1.06
N ALA A 138 2.15 6.87 0.53
CA ALA A 138 1.76 6.14 -0.68
C ALA A 138 2.63 6.53 -1.88
N LEU A 139 2.97 7.82 -2.05
CA LEU A 139 3.84 8.29 -3.10
C LEU A 139 5.27 7.75 -2.95
N ILE A 140 5.83 7.82 -1.73
CA ILE A 140 7.18 7.29 -1.44
C ILE A 140 7.23 5.79 -1.70
N LEU A 141 6.26 5.03 -1.18
CA LEU A 141 6.19 3.58 -1.38
C LEU A 141 6.01 3.21 -2.86
N SER A 142 5.18 3.97 -3.60
CA SER A 142 4.99 3.78 -5.03
C SER A 142 6.26 4.06 -5.82
N PHE A 143 7.03 5.08 -5.44
CA PHE A 143 8.31 5.38 -6.06
C PHE A 143 9.33 4.26 -5.80
N ILE A 144 9.44 3.77 -4.58
CA ILE A 144 10.29 2.64 -4.23
C ILE A 144 9.89 1.39 -5.03
N ALA A 145 8.61 1.07 -5.08
CA ALA A 145 8.09 -0.06 -5.84
C ALA A 145 8.41 0.08 -7.34
N PHE A 146 8.25 1.29 -7.91
CA PHE A 146 8.60 1.56 -9.30
C PHE A 146 10.09 1.31 -9.57
N VAL A 147 10.99 1.79 -8.72
CA VAL A 147 12.44 1.58 -8.88
C VAL A 147 12.79 0.10 -8.76
N LEU A 148 12.17 -0.64 -7.84
CA LEU A 148 12.40 -2.09 -7.70
C LEU A 148 11.93 -2.85 -8.95
N ILE A 149 10.72 -2.57 -9.44
CA ILE A 149 10.18 -3.20 -10.66
C ILE A 149 11.06 -2.84 -11.86
N PHE A 150 11.44 -1.58 -12.00
CA PHE A 150 12.32 -1.14 -13.08
C PHE A 150 13.66 -1.87 -13.06
N THR A 151 14.28 -2.00 -11.89
CA THR A 151 15.55 -2.72 -11.71
C THR A 151 15.39 -4.20 -12.05
N ALA A 152 14.30 -4.84 -11.63
CA ALA A 152 14.00 -6.24 -11.94
C ALA A 152 13.81 -6.46 -13.45
N VAL A 153 13.07 -5.58 -14.11
CA VAL A 153 12.88 -5.63 -15.58
C VAL A 153 14.18 -5.45 -16.32
N MET A 154 15.02 -4.49 -15.90
CA MET A 154 16.34 -4.27 -16.51
C MET A 154 17.25 -5.46 -16.34
N ASN A 155 17.25 -6.10 -15.14
CA ASN A 155 18.02 -7.32 -14.90
C ASN A 155 17.52 -8.47 -15.79
N TYR A 156 16.21 -8.62 -15.94
CA TYR A 156 15.63 -9.61 -16.84
C TYR A 156 16.04 -9.37 -18.30
N ILE A 157 15.99 -8.13 -18.78
CA ILE A 157 16.44 -7.76 -20.13
C ILE A 157 17.92 -8.13 -20.32
N LEU A 158 18.79 -7.87 -19.33
CA LEU A 158 20.21 -8.25 -19.40
C LEU A 158 20.41 -9.78 -19.52
N ILE A 159 19.63 -10.57 -18.77
CA ILE A 159 19.65 -12.03 -18.85
C ILE A 159 19.23 -12.48 -20.24
N VAL A 160 18.12 -11.96 -20.73
CA VAL A 160 17.57 -12.29 -22.06
C VAL A 160 18.57 -11.93 -23.16
N ILE A 161 19.13 -10.73 -23.16
CA ILE A 161 20.16 -10.31 -24.15
C ILE A 161 21.38 -11.22 -24.07
N SER A 162 21.79 -11.63 -22.88
CA SER A 162 22.94 -12.55 -22.70
C SER A 162 22.63 -13.94 -23.25
N SER A 163 21.41 -14.46 -23.02
CA SER A 163 20.95 -15.74 -23.56
C SER A 163 20.92 -15.73 -25.08
N ILE A 164 20.37 -14.67 -25.68
CA ILE A 164 20.30 -14.47 -27.13
C ILE A 164 21.67 -14.68 -27.78
N VAL A 165 22.71 -14.09 -27.20
CA VAL A 165 24.06 -14.14 -27.75
C VAL A 165 24.62 -15.54 -27.83
N ASN A 166 24.42 -16.31 -26.79
CA ASN A 166 24.91 -17.68 -26.73
C ASN A 166 24.15 -18.57 -27.70
N ARG A 167 22.87 -18.25 -27.99
CA ARG A 167 22.01 -19.03 -28.89
C ARG A 167 21.95 -18.54 -30.32
N THR A 168 22.57 -17.37 -30.63
CA THR A 168 22.51 -16.81 -31.98
C THR A 168 23.09 -17.78 -33.02
N LYS A 169 24.11 -18.53 -32.69
CA LYS A 169 24.68 -19.56 -33.56
C LYS A 169 23.69 -20.70 -33.81
N GLU A 170 23.03 -21.19 -32.77
CA GLU A 170 22.00 -22.22 -32.87
C GLU A 170 20.82 -21.76 -33.72
N MET A 171 20.36 -20.52 -33.54
CA MET A 171 19.29 -19.93 -34.34
C MET A 171 19.69 -19.77 -35.80
N ALA A 172 20.93 -19.40 -36.08
CA ALA A 172 21.45 -19.31 -37.45
C ALA A 172 21.43 -20.70 -38.13
N VAL A 173 21.89 -21.73 -37.44
CA VAL A 173 21.85 -23.11 -37.94
C VAL A 173 20.41 -23.55 -38.22
N ARG A 174 19.48 -23.31 -37.30
CA ARG A 174 18.06 -23.63 -37.50
C ARG A 174 17.44 -22.92 -38.69
N LYS A 175 17.80 -21.61 -38.92
CA LYS A 175 17.38 -20.90 -40.12
C LYS A 175 17.95 -21.49 -41.41
N CYS A 176 19.17 -21.99 -41.40
CA CYS A 176 19.73 -22.72 -42.55
C CYS A 176 18.97 -24.03 -42.84
N TYR A 177 18.39 -24.65 -41.81
CA TYR A 177 17.50 -25.83 -41.95
C TYR A 177 16.03 -25.46 -42.21
N GLY A 178 15.73 -24.19 -42.49
CA GLY A 178 14.41 -23.75 -42.94
C GLY A 178 13.46 -23.28 -41.81
N ALA A 179 13.94 -23.06 -40.59
CA ALA A 179 13.12 -22.51 -39.52
C ALA A 179 12.68 -21.09 -39.85
N SER A 180 11.40 -20.81 -39.76
CA SER A 180 10.80 -19.52 -39.97
C SER A 180 11.05 -18.56 -38.81
N GLY A 181 10.85 -17.24 -39.04
CA GLY A 181 10.91 -16.27 -37.94
C GLY A 181 9.87 -16.52 -36.83
N LYS A 182 8.72 -17.11 -37.19
CA LYS A 182 7.68 -17.48 -36.22
C LYS A 182 8.09 -18.63 -35.30
N ASP A 183 8.84 -19.60 -35.83
CA ASP A 183 9.35 -20.71 -35.02
C ASP A 183 10.33 -20.21 -33.97
N ILE A 184 11.19 -19.26 -34.33
CA ILE A 184 12.13 -18.62 -33.41
C ILE A 184 11.39 -17.79 -32.34
N GLN A 185 10.35 -17.05 -32.74
CA GLN A 185 9.50 -16.33 -31.79
C GLN A 185 8.80 -17.26 -30.81
N GLY A 186 8.24 -18.39 -31.31
CA GLY A 186 7.60 -19.39 -30.48
C GLY A 186 8.55 -19.98 -29.44
N MET A 187 9.81 -20.26 -29.82
CA MET A 187 10.85 -20.71 -28.86
C MET A 187 11.18 -19.66 -27.81
N ALA A 188 11.37 -18.41 -28.21
CA ALA A 188 11.63 -17.32 -27.24
C ALA A 188 10.45 -17.14 -26.27
N LEU A 189 9.22 -17.23 -26.78
CA LEU A 189 8.02 -17.08 -25.96
C LEU A 189 7.85 -18.26 -24.99
N SER A 190 8.15 -19.49 -25.40
CA SER A 190 8.09 -20.66 -24.51
C SER A 190 9.13 -20.58 -23.39
N GLU A 191 10.33 -20.06 -23.67
CA GLU A 191 11.37 -19.82 -22.67
C GLU A 191 10.93 -18.77 -21.64
N VAL A 192 10.37 -17.64 -22.11
CA VAL A 192 9.79 -16.62 -21.22
C VAL A 192 8.66 -17.20 -20.39
N GLY A 193 7.77 -18.00 -21.01
CA GLY A 193 6.68 -18.67 -20.31
C GLY A 193 7.18 -19.57 -19.18
N THR A 194 8.25 -20.33 -19.42
CA THR A 194 8.89 -21.17 -18.40
C THR A 194 9.45 -20.33 -17.26
N HIS A 195 10.19 -19.26 -17.56
CA HIS A 195 10.73 -18.35 -16.54
C HIS A 195 9.63 -17.72 -15.70
N VAL A 196 8.55 -17.23 -16.33
CA VAL A 196 7.41 -16.64 -15.62
C VAL A 196 6.73 -17.68 -14.71
N THR A 197 6.52 -18.88 -15.20
CA THR A 197 5.89 -19.97 -14.41
C THR A 197 6.74 -20.31 -13.18
N VAL A 198 8.05 -20.47 -13.33
CA VAL A 198 8.97 -20.76 -12.22
C VAL A 198 8.99 -19.57 -11.23
N ALA A 199 9.05 -18.34 -11.73
CA ALA A 199 9.03 -17.15 -10.90
C ALA A 199 7.73 -17.04 -10.08
N LEU A 200 6.57 -17.28 -10.70
CA LEU A 200 5.28 -17.27 -10.01
C LEU A 200 5.21 -18.38 -8.94
N ALA A 201 5.70 -19.57 -9.22
CA ALA A 201 5.77 -20.64 -8.24
C ALA A 201 6.63 -20.25 -7.03
N LEU A 202 7.79 -19.62 -7.26
CA LEU A 202 8.66 -19.13 -6.19
C LEU A 202 8.00 -18.01 -5.38
N VAL A 203 7.30 -17.08 -6.03
CA VAL A 203 6.55 -16.00 -5.34
C VAL A 203 5.49 -16.59 -4.41
N VAL A 204 4.72 -17.60 -4.89
CA VAL A 204 3.72 -18.27 -4.06
C VAL A 204 4.37 -18.96 -2.85
N LEU A 205 5.48 -19.67 -3.06
CA LEU A 205 6.23 -20.30 -1.97
C LEU A 205 6.75 -19.29 -0.94
N LEU A 206 7.29 -18.16 -1.39
CA LEU A 206 7.76 -17.09 -0.49
C LEU A 206 6.60 -16.47 0.30
N ILE A 207 5.47 -16.16 -0.34
CA ILE A 207 4.30 -15.62 0.35
C ILE A 207 3.77 -16.59 1.40
N LEU A 208 3.69 -17.89 1.09
CA LEU A 208 3.27 -18.92 2.03
C LEU A 208 4.26 -19.08 3.17
N GLY A 209 5.57 -19.04 2.89
CA GLY A 209 6.63 -19.15 3.89
C GLY A 209 6.69 -17.95 4.85
N PHE A 210 6.44 -16.74 4.36
CA PHE A 210 6.54 -15.50 5.12
C PHE A 210 5.19 -14.92 5.56
N GLN A 211 4.10 -15.66 5.44
CA GLN A 211 2.73 -15.17 5.72
C GLN A 211 2.57 -14.58 7.13
N GLY A 212 3.28 -15.11 8.13
CA GLY A 212 3.26 -14.60 9.51
C GLY A 212 3.87 -13.20 9.60
N ILE A 213 5.05 -13.03 9.03
CA ILE A 213 5.77 -11.73 8.98
C ILE A 213 4.97 -10.70 8.16
N ILE A 214 4.39 -11.13 7.03
CA ILE A 214 3.55 -10.26 6.20
C ILE A 214 2.34 -9.76 7.00
N LYS A 215 1.66 -10.65 7.74
CA LYS A 215 0.52 -10.29 8.58
C LYS A 215 0.92 -9.31 9.69
N GLU A 216 2.07 -9.51 10.31
CA GLU A 216 2.57 -8.62 11.37
C GLU A 216 2.93 -7.21 10.83
N LEU A 217 3.60 -7.15 9.69
CA LEU A 217 4.03 -5.88 9.08
C LEU A 217 2.89 -5.07 8.45
N ILE A 218 1.94 -5.75 7.81
CA ILE A 218 0.86 -5.07 7.04
C ILE A 218 -0.42 -4.96 7.87
N GLY A 219 -0.54 -5.71 8.98
CA GLY A 219 -1.74 -5.74 9.81
C GLY A 219 -2.91 -6.53 9.20
N THR A 220 -2.76 -7.02 7.95
CA THR A 220 -3.82 -7.75 7.25
C THR A 220 -3.34 -9.14 6.81
N GLY A 221 -4.27 -10.09 6.78
CA GLY A 221 -3.96 -11.46 6.36
C GLY A 221 -3.65 -11.53 4.85
N VAL A 222 -2.77 -12.47 4.47
CA VAL A 222 -2.39 -12.72 3.06
C VAL A 222 -3.62 -12.95 2.18
N ARG A 223 -4.68 -13.57 2.70
CA ARG A 223 -5.93 -13.82 1.97
C ARG A 223 -6.61 -12.52 1.55
N SER A 224 -6.64 -11.49 2.40
CA SER A 224 -7.26 -10.19 2.08
C SER A 224 -6.44 -9.44 1.02
N LEU A 225 -5.11 -9.60 1.02
CA LEU A 225 -4.25 -9.04 -0.03
C LEU A 225 -4.56 -9.64 -1.40
N PHE A 226 -4.71 -10.98 -1.49
CA PHE A 226 -5.08 -11.63 -2.74
C PHE A 226 -6.48 -11.28 -3.25
N LEU A 227 -7.40 -10.91 -2.36
CA LEU A 227 -8.74 -10.45 -2.72
C LEU A 227 -8.76 -8.97 -3.15
N SER A 228 -7.68 -8.22 -2.92
CA SER A 228 -7.61 -6.81 -3.30
C SER A 228 -7.42 -6.63 -4.81
N THR A 229 -8.19 -5.73 -5.41
CA THR A 229 -8.10 -5.39 -6.83
C THR A 229 -6.70 -4.85 -7.20
N GLY A 230 -6.06 -4.14 -6.27
CA GLY A 230 -4.71 -3.59 -6.47
C GLY A 230 -3.64 -4.66 -6.68
N MET A 231 -3.71 -5.77 -5.93
CA MET A 231 -2.78 -6.88 -6.09
C MET A 231 -2.84 -7.50 -7.48
N TRP A 232 -4.04 -7.73 -8.00
CA TRP A 232 -4.22 -8.27 -9.34
C TRP A 232 -3.76 -7.31 -10.43
N ALA A 233 -3.96 -6.00 -10.26
CA ALA A 233 -3.47 -4.99 -11.18
C ALA A 233 -1.93 -5.00 -11.27
N ILE A 234 -1.24 -5.10 -10.12
CA ILE A 234 0.22 -5.19 -10.07
C ILE A 234 0.70 -6.50 -10.72
N CYS A 235 0.12 -7.64 -10.38
CA CYS A 235 0.47 -8.93 -10.98
C CYS A 235 0.29 -8.90 -12.50
N LEU A 236 -0.84 -8.38 -12.98
CA LEU A 236 -1.10 -8.24 -14.41
C LEU A 236 -0.07 -7.34 -15.10
N THR A 237 0.27 -6.21 -14.50
CA THR A 237 1.27 -5.28 -15.03
C THR A 237 2.63 -5.95 -15.17
N VAL A 238 3.09 -6.66 -14.14
CA VAL A 238 4.37 -7.38 -14.16
C VAL A 238 4.36 -8.47 -15.24
N ILE A 239 3.30 -9.26 -15.34
CA ILE A 239 3.16 -10.31 -16.35
C ILE A 239 3.19 -9.70 -17.77
N VAL A 240 2.46 -8.62 -18.00
CA VAL A 240 2.43 -7.92 -19.30
C VAL A 240 3.83 -7.42 -19.67
N VAL A 241 4.57 -6.83 -18.72
CA VAL A 241 5.95 -6.35 -18.95
C VAL A 241 6.88 -7.52 -19.30
N LEU A 242 6.80 -8.64 -18.59
CA LEU A 242 7.63 -9.82 -18.86
C LEU A 242 7.32 -10.42 -20.24
N ILE A 243 6.04 -10.58 -20.56
CA ILE A 243 5.62 -11.13 -21.86
C ILE A 243 6.02 -10.17 -23.00
N SER A 244 5.80 -8.87 -22.86
CA SER A 244 6.18 -7.88 -23.87
C SER A 244 7.69 -7.87 -24.13
N THR A 245 8.50 -8.02 -23.07
CA THR A 245 9.95 -8.16 -23.19
C THR A 245 10.31 -9.43 -23.97
N GLY A 246 9.65 -10.55 -23.71
CA GLY A 246 9.84 -11.80 -24.45
C GLY A 246 9.47 -11.70 -25.93
N ILE A 247 8.33 -11.08 -26.22
CA ILE A 247 7.87 -10.85 -27.59
C ILE A 247 8.85 -9.93 -28.35
N ALA A 248 9.25 -8.82 -27.74
CA ALA A 248 10.20 -7.89 -28.33
C ALA A 248 11.54 -8.57 -28.65
N THR A 249 12.01 -9.41 -27.71
CA THR A 249 13.22 -10.20 -27.87
C THR A 249 13.10 -11.19 -29.03
N GLY A 250 12.02 -11.97 -29.07
CA GLY A 250 11.76 -12.94 -30.14
C GLY A 250 11.64 -12.27 -31.51
N TRP A 251 10.99 -11.11 -31.58
CA TRP A 251 10.88 -10.34 -32.80
C TRP A 251 12.25 -9.80 -33.28
N PHE A 252 13.07 -9.29 -32.35
CA PHE A 252 14.42 -8.82 -32.64
C PHE A 252 15.29 -9.97 -33.19
N LEU A 253 15.29 -11.13 -32.52
CA LEU A 253 16.01 -12.34 -32.95
C LEU A 253 15.55 -12.82 -34.33
N GLY A 254 14.24 -12.83 -34.57
CA GLY A 254 13.67 -13.23 -35.86
C GLY A 254 14.16 -12.40 -37.04
N ARG A 255 14.50 -11.13 -36.82
CA ARG A 255 14.96 -10.19 -37.83
C ARG A 255 16.47 -10.15 -38.08
N ILE A 256 17.28 -10.74 -37.22
CA ILE A 256 18.74 -10.75 -37.38
C ILE A 256 19.08 -11.61 -38.61
N PRO A 257 19.71 -11.04 -39.65
CA PRO A 257 20.16 -11.82 -40.81
C PRO A 257 21.30 -12.76 -40.40
N VAL A 258 21.29 -13.99 -40.93
CA VAL A 258 22.29 -15.01 -40.63
C VAL A 258 23.73 -14.52 -40.84
N ALA A 259 23.96 -13.73 -41.90
CA ALA A 259 25.26 -13.14 -42.20
C ALA A 259 25.78 -12.16 -41.11
N ALA A 260 24.90 -11.45 -40.40
CA ALA A 260 25.28 -10.52 -39.38
C ALA A 260 25.71 -11.20 -38.08
N VAL A 261 25.29 -12.47 -37.87
CA VAL A 261 25.68 -13.28 -36.71
C VAL A 261 27.17 -13.56 -36.68
N PHE A 262 27.79 -13.65 -37.86
CA PHE A 262 29.22 -13.96 -38.01
C PHE A 262 30.11 -12.71 -38.05
N ARG A 263 29.53 -11.51 -38.23
CA ARG A 263 30.24 -10.22 -38.17
C ARG A 263 30.03 -9.55 -36.84
N SER A 264 31.09 -9.39 -36.06
CA SER A 264 31.23 -8.77 -34.75
C SER A 264 30.10 -7.84 -34.26
N ILE A 265 29.19 -8.39 -33.46
CA ILE A 265 28.26 -7.63 -32.61
C ILE A 265 28.92 -7.34 -31.22
N ARG A 266 30.22 -7.55 -31.08
CA ARG A 266 30.89 -7.65 -29.77
C ARG A 266 31.10 -6.32 -29.04
N GLU A 267 31.36 -5.22 -29.75
CA GLU A 267 31.75 -3.95 -29.10
C GLU A 267 30.59 -3.06 -28.64
N ALA A 268 29.58 -2.85 -29.47
CA ALA A 268 28.40 -2.05 -29.10
C ALA A 268 27.67 -2.65 -27.89
N ARG A 269 27.77 -3.94 -27.73
CA ARG A 269 27.16 -4.74 -26.68
C ARG A 269 27.76 -4.55 -25.30
N ARG A 270 29.06 -4.32 -25.20
CA ARG A 270 29.78 -4.14 -23.93
C ARG A 270 29.36 -2.81 -23.27
N LEU A 271 29.23 -1.76 -24.06
CA LEU A 271 28.83 -0.44 -23.58
C LEU A 271 27.39 -0.41 -23.05
N TRP A 272 26.45 -1.06 -23.75
CA TRP A 272 25.05 -1.16 -23.29
C TRP A 272 24.92 -1.90 -21.96
N LYS A 273 25.61 -3.03 -21.80
CA LYS A 273 25.61 -3.78 -20.54
C LYS A 273 26.20 -2.96 -19.39
N LEU A 274 27.30 -2.26 -19.63
CA LEU A 274 27.93 -1.41 -18.63
C LEU A 274 27.02 -0.24 -18.23
N GLY A 275 26.35 0.39 -19.18
CA GLY A 275 25.38 1.48 -18.92
C GLY A 275 24.20 1.02 -18.09
N LEU A 276 23.61 -0.13 -18.42
CA LEU A 276 22.51 -0.71 -17.65
C LEU A 276 22.93 -1.11 -16.24
N LEU A 277 24.09 -1.76 -16.08
CA LEU A 277 24.65 -2.12 -14.78
C LEU A 277 24.93 -0.87 -13.94
N PHE A 278 25.55 0.15 -14.52
CA PHE A 278 25.81 1.41 -13.83
C PHE A 278 24.51 2.03 -13.29
N PHE A 279 23.48 2.08 -14.13
CA PHE A 279 22.19 2.62 -13.72
C PHE A 279 21.55 1.80 -12.59
N GLN A 280 21.63 0.46 -12.65
CA GLN A 280 21.13 -0.42 -11.60
C GLN A 280 21.86 -0.21 -10.27
N PHE A 281 23.19 -0.17 -10.30
CA PHE A 281 23.98 0.09 -9.09
C PHE A 281 23.67 1.46 -8.48
N THR A 282 23.52 2.49 -9.31
CA THR A 282 23.13 3.83 -8.86
C THR A 282 21.75 3.82 -8.21
N ALA A 283 20.76 3.16 -8.82
CA ALA A 283 19.41 3.07 -8.29
C ALA A 283 19.38 2.30 -6.94
N ILE A 284 20.08 1.18 -6.84
CA ILE A 284 20.17 0.39 -5.60
C ILE A 284 20.89 1.18 -4.50
N SER A 285 21.99 1.85 -4.82
CA SER A 285 22.73 2.68 -3.86
C SER A 285 21.89 3.85 -3.36
N PHE A 286 21.12 4.48 -4.25
CA PHE A 286 20.19 5.54 -3.86
C PHE A 286 19.11 5.02 -2.90
N LEU A 287 18.47 3.86 -3.21
CA LEU A 287 17.47 3.25 -2.32
C LEU A 287 18.06 2.87 -0.97
N ALA A 288 19.25 2.27 -0.94
CA ALA A 288 19.94 1.91 0.31
C ALA A 288 20.22 3.16 1.16
N SER A 289 20.70 4.24 0.53
CA SER A 289 20.94 5.52 1.22
C SER A 289 19.63 6.12 1.77
N LEU A 290 18.56 6.09 0.98
CA LEU A 290 17.25 6.57 1.40
C LEU A 290 16.75 5.79 2.63
N LEU A 291 16.88 4.48 2.61
CA LEU A 291 16.45 3.59 3.68
C LEU A 291 17.22 3.83 4.98
N LEU A 292 18.54 4.09 4.88
CA LEU A 292 19.39 4.46 6.02
C LEU A 292 19.00 5.82 6.61
N VAL A 293 18.67 6.81 5.75
CA VAL A 293 18.25 8.14 6.22
C VAL A 293 16.89 8.06 6.92
N VAL A 294 15.93 7.34 6.34
CA VAL A 294 14.61 7.12 6.94
C VAL A 294 14.75 6.36 8.26
N GLY A 295 15.55 5.28 8.30
CA GLY A 295 15.79 4.53 9.54
C GLY A 295 16.33 5.41 10.67
N LYS A 296 17.28 6.30 10.38
CA LYS A 296 17.82 7.26 11.38
C LYS A 296 16.83 8.31 11.87
N GLN A 297 15.74 8.55 11.15
CA GLN A 297 14.69 9.49 11.59
C GLN A 297 13.69 8.85 12.56
N TYR A 298 13.66 7.51 12.63
CA TYR A 298 12.76 6.76 13.51
C TYR A 298 13.46 6.23 14.79
N ASP A 299 14.78 6.29 14.87
CA ASP A 299 15.57 6.09 16.09
C ASP A 299 15.73 7.43 16.87
#